data_c38233f6ca105e897cb36f44e8fb2579
#
_entry.id   c38233f6ca105e897cb36f44e8fb2579
#
_cell.length_a   1.000
_cell.length_b   1.000
_cell.length_c   1.000
_cell.angle_alpha   90.00
_cell.angle_beta   90.00
_cell.angle_gamma   90.00
#
_symmetry.space_group_name_H-M   'P 1'
#
loop_
_entity.id
_entity.type
_entity.pdbx_description
1 polymer ?
#
loop_
_entity_poly.entity_id
_entity_poly.type
_entity_poly.pdbx_seq_one_letter_code
_entity_poly.pdbx_strand_id
1 'polypeptide(L)'
;MQKNSVNKVFLIGHLGSDPEARYTKTGRATATFSIATNESWKQKNGNKVEHTEWHSIVTWDKLAEFTQQYLAKGQLVSIEGRIYTRQWKNKEGQKGKTTEIICSNVVPLEWKKQ
;
A
#
# COMPACT_ATOMS: atom_id res chain seq x y z
N MET A 1 -0.66 18.49 7.00
CA MET A 1 0.56 19.30 7.00
C MET A 1 1.58 18.76 7.99
N GLN A 2 2.81 18.59 7.57
CA GLN A 2 3.87 18.12 8.44
C GLN A 2 4.48 19.30 9.18
N LYS A 3 4.84 19.06 10.44
CA LYS A 3 5.29 20.12 11.32
C LYS A 3 6.64 19.74 11.93
N ASN A 4 7.71 20.42 11.51
CA ASN A 4 9.09 20.20 11.98
C ASN A 4 9.55 18.74 11.85
N SER A 5 8.99 18.04 10.87
CA SER A 5 9.28 16.62 10.63
C SER A 5 8.94 16.25 9.21
N VAL A 6 9.38 15.09 8.80
CA VAL A 6 9.05 14.52 7.48
C VAL A 6 8.51 13.13 7.68
N ASN A 7 7.40 12.84 7.02
CA ASN A 7 6.84 11.50 6.97
C ASN A 7 6.51 11.22 5.50
N LYS A 8 7.46 10.61 4.80
CA LYS A 8 7.33 10.34 3.36
C LYS A 8 7.83 8.96 3.04
N VAL A 9 7.05 8.24 2.25
CA VAL A 9 7.38 6.89 1.79
C VAL A 9 7.35 6.90 0.28
N PHE A 10 8.37 6.28 -0.32
CA PHE A 10 8.42 6.02 -1.75
C PHE A 10 8.71 4.54 -1.95
N LEU A 11 7.84 3.86 -2.69
CA LEU A 11 7.98 2.43 -2.94
C LEU A 11 7.74 2.12 -4.41
N ILE A 12 8.47 1.13 -4.92
CA ILE A 12 8.20 0.52 -6.21
C ILE A 12 8.06 -0.97 -5.96
N GLY A 13 6.93 -1.55 -6.37
CA GLY A 13 6.69 -2.96 -6.13
C GLY A 13 5.48 -3.46 -6.92
N HIS A 14 5.18 -4.74 -6.75
CA HIS A 14 4.09 -5.41 -7.46
C HIS A 14 2.88 -5.54 -6.54
N LEU A 15 1.69 -5.31 -7.10
CA LEU A 15 0.45 -5.54 -6.35
C LEU A 15 0.30 -7.02 -6.03
N GLY A 16 -0.02 -7.30 -4.76
CA GLY A 16 -0.26 -8.67 -4.31
C GLY A 16 -1.68 -9.15 -4.52
N SER A 17 -2.60 -8.21 -4.79
CA SER A 17 -4.02 -8.52 -5.00
C SER A 17 -4.65 -7.40 -5.81
N ASP A 18 -5.83 -7.67 -6.37
CA ASP A 18 -6.62 -6.61 -7.00
C ASP A 18 -7.04 -5.61 -5.93
N PRO A 19 -7.08 -4.31 -6.27
CA PRO A 19 -7.53 -3.31 -5.29
C PRO A 19 -8.95 -3.58 -4.82
N GLU A 20 -9.17 -3.39 -3.53
CA GLU A 20 -10.48 -3.53 -2.92
C GLU A 20 -11.10 -2.15 -2.75
N ALA A 21 -12.17 -1.88 -3.51
CA ALA A 21 -12.83 -0.59 -3.52
C ALA A 21 -14.01 -0.58 -2.57
N ARG A 22 -14.17 0.51 -1.83
CA ARG A 22 -15.27 0.70 -0.90
C ARG A 22 -15.69 2.17 -0.88
N TYR A 23 -16.88 2.40 -0.35
CA TYR A 23 -17.35 3.76 -0.07
C TYR A 23 -17.63 3.87 1.42
N THR A 24 -17.26 5.00 2.00
CA THR A 24 -17.57 5.29 3.39
C THR A 24 -19.04 5.65 3.51
N LYS A 25 -19.54 5.74 4.76
CA LYS A 25 -20.92 6.14 5.02
C LYS A 25 -21.25 7.53 4.48
N THR A 26 -20.25 8.39 4.37
CA THR A 26 -20.42 9.74 3.83
C THR A 26 -20.21 9.80 2.32
N GLY A 27 -19.98 8.65 1.66
CA GLY A 27 -19.86 8.58 0.21
C GLY A 27 -18.47 8.79 -0.34
N ARG A 28 -17.44 8.82 0.49
CA ARG A 28 -16.06 8.94 0.01
C ARG A 28 -15.56 7.60 -0.53
N ALA A 29 -14.92 7.65 -1.68
CA ALA A 29 -14.30 6.46 -2.27
C ALA A 29 -12.97 6.15 -1.57
N THR A 30 -12.72 4.86 -1.32
CA THR A 30 -11.43 4.38 -0.87
C THR A 30 -11.10 3.09 -1.61
N ALA A 31 -9.82 2.86 -1.89
CA ALA A 31 -9.36 1.60 -2.48
C ALA A 31 -8.06 1.22 -1.80
N THR A 32 -7.97 -0.04 -1.40
CA THR A 32 -6.81 -0.57 -0.69
C THR A 32 -6.21 -1.73 -1.45
N PHE A 33 -4.90 -1.84 -1.36
CA PHE A 33 -4.17 -2.95 -1.95
C PHE A 33 -2.85 -3.11 -1.21
N SER A 34 -2.18 -4.24 -1.46
CA SER A 34 -0.84 -4.47 -0.92
C SER A 34 0.17 -4.44 -2.06
N ILE A 35 1.36 -3.97 -1.76
CA ILE A 35 2.48 -4.11 -2.69
C ILE A 35 3.63 -4.84 -2.01
N ALA A 36 4.36 -5.60 -2.80
CA ALA A 36 5.52 -6.35 -2.35
C ALA A 36 6.80 -5.67 -2.81
N THR A 37 7.70 -5.46 -1.87
CA THR A 37 9.08 -5.09 -2.20
C THR A 37 9.97 -6.28 -1.82
N ASN A 38 10.88 -6.64 -2.72
CA ASN A 38 11.69 -7.84 -2.55
C ASN A 38 13.16 -7.48 -2.41
N GLU A 39 13.82 -8.16 -1.48
CA GLU A 39 15.24 -8.04 -1.28
C GLU A 39 15.87 -9.43 -1.33
N SER A 40 17.09 -9.50 -1.81
CA SER A 40 17.85 -10.73 -1.73
C SER A 40 19.30 -10.39 -1.44
N TRP A 41 19.94 -11.24 -0.66
CA TRP A 41 21.36 -11.09 -0.36
C TRP A 41 21.98 -12.46 -0.15
N LYS A 42 23.30 -12.48 -0.21
CA LYS A 42 24.08 -13.71 -0.05
C LYS A 42 24.71 -13.74 1.32
N GLN A 43 24.50 -14.82 2.06
CA GLN A 43 25.13 -15.00 3.34
C GLN A 43 26.58 -15.39 3.19
N LYS A 44 27.35 -15.31 4.29
CA LYS A 44 28.78 -15.70 4.30
C LYS A 44 29.00 -17.15 3.89
N ASN A 45 28.01 -18.02 4.17
CA ASN A 45 28.07 -19.45 3.80
C ASN A 45 27.72 -19.70 2.34
N GLY A 46 27.48 -18.67 1.55
CA GLY A 46 27.14 -18.80 0.13
C GLY A 46 25.66 -19.00 -0.15
N ASN A 47 24.82 -19.19 0.86
CA ASN A 47 23.39 -19.34 0.66
C ASN A 47 22.72 -18.00 0.36
N LYS A 48 21.76 -18.04 -0.56
CA LYS A 48 20.96 -16.87 -0.91
C LYS A 48 19.76 -16.77 0.02
N VAL A 49 19.53 -15.60 0.56
CA VAL A 49 18.35 -15.30 1.40
C VAL A 49 17.48 -14.30 0.65
N GLU A 50 16.18 -14.56 0.65
CA GLU A 50 15.19 -13.66 0.04
C GLU A 50 14.21 -13.21 1.11
N HIS A 51 13.79 -11.94 1.01
CA HIS A 51 12.81 -11.36 1.92
C HIS A 51 11.82 -10.54 1.11
N THR A 52 10.54 -10.74 1.38
CA THR A 52 9.47 -9.95 0.80
C THR A 52 8.81 -9.13 1.90
N GLU A 53 8.79 -7.82 1.72
CA GLU A 53 8.08 -6.93 2.62
C GLU A 53 6.76 -6.56 1.97
N TRP A 54 5.65 -6.76 2.70
CA TRP A 54 4.32 -6.40 2.24
C TRP A 54 3.90 -5.08 2.86
N HIS A 55 3.44 -4.17 2.01
CA HIS A 55 3.00 -2.84 2.45
C HIS A 55 1.52 -2.68 2.14
N SER A 56 0.78 -2.22 3.12
CA SER A 56 -0.65 -1.95 2.96
C SER A 56 -0.83 -0.51 2.49
N ILE A 57 -1.48 -0.34 1.34
CA ILE A 57 -1.63 0.96 0.67
C ILE A 57 -3.10 1.34 0.69
N VAL A 58 -3.37 2.58 1.10
CA VAL A 58 -4.73 3.13 1.13
C VAL A 58 -4.78 4.34 0.21
N THR A 59 -5.77 4.36 -0.67
CA THR A 59 -6.02 5.49 -1.56
C THR A 59 -7.42 6.04 -1.31
N TRP A 60 -7.60 7.34 -1.51
CA TRP A 60 -8.84 8.05 -1.26
C TRP A 60 -9.30 8.87 -2.45
N ASP A 61 -10.61 9.01 -2.59
CA ASP A 61 -11.27 9.92 -3.53
C ASP A 61 -10.87 9.65 -4.98
N LYS A 62 -10.41 10.63 -5.72
CA LYS A 62 -10.03 10.45 -7.13
C LYS A 62 -8.92 9.43 -7.33
N LEU A 63 -7.99 9.38 -6.39
CA LEU A 63 -6.91 8.39 -6.47
C LEU A 63 -7.44 6.98 -6.25
N ALA A 64 -8.44 6.82 -5.39
CA ALA A 64 -9.11 5.53 -5.21
C ALA A 64 -9.83 5.09 -6.48
N GLU A 65 -10.49 6.01 -7.16
CA GLU A 65 -11.16 5.71 -8.43
C GLU A 65 -10.14 5.31 -9.51
N PHE A 66 -9.03 6.02 -9.59
CA PHE A 66 -7.93 5.69 -10.50
C PHE A 66 -7.40 4.29 -10.21
N THR A 67 -7.16 4.00 -8.94
CA THR A 67 -6.63 2.71 -8.48
C THR A 67 -7.55 1.57 -8.89
N GLN A 68 -8.84 1.72 -8.63
CA GLN A 68 -9.84 0.72 -8.98
C GLN A 68 -9.88 0.46 -10.47
N GLN A 69 -9.75 1.50 -11.27
CA GLN A 69 -9.90 1.41 -12.72
C GLN A 69 -8.64 0.87 -13.40
N TYR A 70 -7.46 1.26 -12.94
CA TYR A 70 -6.22 1.04 -13.69
C TYR A 70 -5.22 0.07 -13.06
N LEU A 71 -5.43 -0.35 -11.81
CA LEU A 71 -4.49 -1.25 -11.15
C LEU A 71 -5.06 -2.65 -11.00
N ALA A 72 -4.17 -3.65 -11.05
CA ALA A 72 -4.54 -5.05 -10.93
C ALA A 72 -3.41 -5.85 -10.30
N LYS A 73 -3.75 -7.00 -9.74
CA LYS A 73 -2.79 -7.93 -9.17
C LYS A 73 -1.62 -8.19 -10.11
N GLY A 74 -0.41 -8.17 -9.57
CA GLY A 74 0.82 -8.46 -10.29
C GLY A 74 1.46 -7.28 -11.00
N GLN A 75 0.76 -6.15 -11.09
CA GLN A 75 1.23 -4.97 -11.80
C GLN A 75 2.33 -4.25 -11.02
N LEU A 76 3.34 -3.78 -11.73
CA LEU A 76 4.41 -2.98 -11.14
C LEU A 76 3.98 -1.52 -11.09
N VAL A 77 4.09 -0.92 -9.90
CA VAL A 77 3.69 0.48 -9.69
C VAL A 77 4.69 1.18 -8.79
N SER A 78 4.72 2.52 -8.88
CA SER A 78 5.39 3.35 -7.89
C SER A 78 4.35 4.04 -7.03
N ILE A 79 4.65 4.17 -5.75
CA ILE A 79 3.77 4.74 -4.74
C ILE A 79 4.51 5.80 -3.97
N GLU A 80 3.88 6.96 -3.78
CA GLU A 80 4.32 7.95 -2.81
C GLU A 80 3.23 8.13 -1.78
N GLY A 81 3.62 8.32 -0.52
CA GLY A 81 2.66 8.55 0.53
C GLY A 81 3.33 8.81 1.86
N ARG A 82 2.58 8.57 2.91
CA ARG A 82 3.06 8.74 4.29
C ARG A 82 2.61 7.55 5.13
N ILE A 83 3.37 7.28 6.18
CA ILE A 83 3.03 6.24 7.14
C ILE A 83 1.93 6.76 8.06
N TYR A 84 0.91 5.97 8.24
CA TYR A 84 -0.20 6.28 9.13
C TYR A 84 -0.55 5.04 9.94
N THR A 85 -0.59 5.18 11.26
CA THR A 85 -0.98 4.10 12.15
C THR A 85 -2.31 4.47 12.76
N ARG A 86 -3.34 3.64 12.50
CA ARG A 86 -4.64 3.82 13.09
C ARG A 86 -4.84 2.82 14.22
N GLN A 87 -5.57 3.23 15.22
CA GLN A 87 -5.94 2.38 16.33
C GLN A 87 -7.35 1.87 16.12
N TRP A 88 -7.60 0.65 16.54
CA TRP A 88 -8.93 0.06 16.46
C TRP A 88 -9.25 -0.69 17.73
N LYS A 89 -10.55 -0.90 17.94
CA LYS A 89 -11.09 -1.66 19.08
C LYS A 89 -12.23 -2.52 18.54
N ASN A 90 -12.21 -3.81 18.87
CA ASN A 90 -13.30 -4.71 18.45
C ASN A 90 -14.39 -4.75 19.51
N LYS A 91 -15.47 -5.50 19.23
CA LYS A 91 -16.62 -5.62 20.11
C LYS A 91 -16.28 -6.26 21.46
N GLU A 92 -15.21 -7.03 21.50
CA GLU A 92 -14.77 -7.73 22.72
C GLU A 92 -13.85 -6.88 23.57
N GLY A 93 -13.60 -5.63 23.18
CA GLY A 93 -12.73 -4.73 23.91
C GLY A 93 -11.26 -4.86 23.60
N GLN A 94 -10.90 -5.76 22.70
CA GLN A 94 -9.51 -5.89 22.25
C GLN A 94 -9.11 -4.69 21.42
N LYS A 95 -7.89 -4.19 21.65
CA LYS A 95 -7.34 -3.03 20.95
C LYS A 95 -6.17 -3.46 20.10
N GLY A 96 -6.00 -2.78 18.98
CA GLY A 96 -4.87 -3.03 18.12
C GLY A 96 -4.49 -1.80 17.32
N LYS A 97 -3.40 -1.95 16.57
CA LYS A 97 -2.90 -0.90 15.69
C LYS A 97 -2.68 -1.51 14.30
N THR A 98 -2.99 -0.75 13.28
CA THR A 98 -2.71 -1.13 11.90
C THR A 98 -1.91 -0.01 11.26
N THR A 99 -0.76 -0.35 10.72
CA THR A 99 0.10 0.60 10.02
C THR A 99 -0.09 0.44 8.53
N GLU A 100 -0.38 1.55 7.88
CA GLU A 100 -0.64 1.57 6.44
C GLU A 100 0.01 2.81 5.85
N ILE A 101 0.09 2.84 4.54
CA ILE A 101 0.60 3.99 3.80
C ILE A 101 -0.58 4.67 3.14
N ILE A 102 -0.80 5.94 3.52
CA ILE A 102 -1.82 6.77 2.86
C ILE A 102 -1.16 7.34 1.61
N CYS A 103 -1.65 6.89 0.47
CA CYS A 103 -1.04 7.18 -0.81
C CYS A 103 -1.43 8.55 -1.32
N SER A 104 -0.45 9.32 -1.76
CA SER A 104 -0.67 10.64 -2.38
C SER A 104 -0.47 10.61 -3.88
N ASN A 105 0.26 9.62 -4.39
CA ASN A 105 0.51 9.49 -5.82
C ASN A 105 0.81 8.05 -6.19
N VAL A 106 0.26 7.60 -7.31
CA VAL A 106 0.47 6.26 -7.88
C VAL A 106 0.83 6.42 -9.34
N VAL A 107 1.92 5.77 -9.76
CA VAL A 107 2.29 5.73 -11.16
C VAL A 107 2.42 4.27 -11.58
N PRO A 108 1.55 3.79 -12.48
CA PRO A 108 1.72 2.45 -13.05
C PRO A 108 2.99 2.41 -13.91
N LEU A 109 3.83 1.44 -13.67
CA LEU A 109 5.05 1.22 -14.45
C LEU A 109 4.85 0.11 -15.48
N GLU A 110 3.74 -0.62 -15.38
CA GLU A 110 3.26 -1.58 -16.34
C GLU A 110 1.77 -1.34 -16.56
N TRP A 111 1.28 -1.69 -17.75
CA TRP A 111 -0.14 -1.57 -18.03
C TRP A 111 -0.91 -2.77 -17.46
N LYS A 112 -2.14 -2.51 -17.07
CA LYS A 112 -3.05 -3.54 -16.59
C LYS A 112 -3.30 -4.56 -17.70
N LYS A 113 -3.08 -5.82 -17.41
CA LYS A 113 -3.37 -6.90 -18.34
C LYS A 113 -4.88 -7.16 -18.39
N GLN A 114 -5.39 -7.36 -19.58
CA GLN A 114 -6.80 -7.69 -19.78
C GLN A 114 -6.99 -9.18 -19.82
#